data_9b3d9055333c2dccc2be632ca7e8a670
#
_entry.id   9b3d9055333c2dccc2be632ca7e8a670
#
_cell.length_a   1.000
_cell.length_b   1.000
_cell.length_c   1.000
_cell.angle_alpha   90.00
_cell.angle_beta   90.00
_cell.angle_gamma   90.00
#
_symmetry.space_group_name_H-M   'P 1'
#
loop_
_entity.id
_entity.type
_entity.pdbx_description
1 polymer ?
#
loop_
_entity_poly.entity_id
_entity_poly.type
_entity_poly.pdbx_seq_one_letter_code
_entity_poly.pdbx_strand_id
1 'polypeptide(L)'
;LHADGMNAKEDGTDMHVYADFLRILLELFNAALSQNVLVHNPELIYALLHREETLKPFEKHARFKELLENINVVLVHFNEEIDRKQRERGLNSFSIPDLTAIITIAAKSYSKPPLHDFHELKFAYEEEERPEDFFTPYVQSLCLEFSGILWNPNAIALLPTT
;
A
#
# COMPACT_ATOMS: atom_id res chain seq x y z
N LEU A 1 28.51 -27.19 -11.41
CA LEU A 1 27.43 -26.83 -12.36
C LEU A 1 26.02 -27.06 -11.75
N HIS A 2 25.75 -26.59 -10.53
CA HIS A 2 24.37 -26.69 -9.93
C HIS A 2 24.01 -25.52 -9.01
N ALA A 3 24.78 -24.44 -8.98
CA ALA A 3 24.50 -23.30 -8.10
C ALA A 3 23.68 -22.18 -8.76
N ASP A 4 23.64 -22.08 -10.09
CA ASP A 4 22.99 -20.96 -10.79
C ASP A 4 21.48 -21.10 -10.97
N GLY A 5 20.92 -22.29 -10.77
CA GLY A 5 19.48 -22.53 -10.96
C GLY A 5 18.60 -22.16 -9.75
N MET A 6 19.16 -22.02 -8.55
CA MET A 6 18.41 -21.68 -7.34
C MET A 6 18.19 -20.18 -7.21
N ASN A 7 19.18 -19.35 -7.50
CA ASN A 7 19.09 -17.90 -7.39
C ASN A 7 18.06 -17.27 -8.37
N ALA A 8 17.91 -17.83 -9.57
CA ALA A 8 16.97 -17.29 -10.56
C ALA A 8 15.49 -17.56 -10.21
N LYS A 9 15.21 -18.61 -9.43
CA LYS A 9 13.84 -18.90 -8.97
C LYS A 9 13.44 -18.07 -7.75
N GLU A 10 14.35 -17.81 -6.84
CA GLU A 10 14.11 -16.93 -5.68
C GLU A 10 13.88 -15.49 -6.13
N ASP A 11 14.69 -14.96 -7.05
CA ASP A 11 14.57 -13.59 -7.58
C ASP A 11 13.22 -13.36 -8.31
N GLY A 12 12.72 -14.36 -9.04
CA GLY A 12 11.42 -14.31 -9.70
C GLY A 12 10.23 -14.33 -8.71
N THR A 13 10.35 -15.07 -7.62
CA THR A 13 9.30 -15.16 -6.58
C THR A 13 9.21 -13.85 -5.81
N ASP A 14 10.34 -13.27 -5.42
CA ASP A 14 10.40 -11.98 -4.73
C ASP A 14 9.82 -10.85 -5.57
N MET A 15 10.11 -10.82 -6.87
CA MET A 15 9.56 -9.81 -7.79
C MET A 15 8.02 -9.87 -7.86
N HIS A 16 7.42 -11.06 -7.83
CA HIS A 16 5.96 -11.21 -7.81
C HIS A 16 5.35 -10.68 -6.52
N VAL A 17 5.97 -10.96 -5.38
CA VAL A 17 5.52 -10.49 -4.07
C VAL A 17 5.53 -8.96 -4.01
N TYR A 18 6.61 -8.30 -4.47
CA TYR A 18 6.65 -6.83 -4.53
C TYR A 18 5.59 -6.24 -5.46
N ALA A 19 5.32 -6.88 -6.59
CA ALA A 19 4.27 -6.44 -7.51
C ALA A 19 2.88 -6.57 -6.88
N ASP A 20 2.63 -7.61 -6.09
CA ASP A 20 1.37 -7.79 -5.37
C ASP A 20 1.21 -6.74 -4.26
N PHE A 21 2.26 -6.45 -3.48
CA PHE A 21 2.24 -5.36 -2.50
C PHE A 21 1.99 -4.00 -3.14
N LEU A 22 2.65 -3.69 -4.26
CA LEU A 22 2.42 -2.45 -4.97
C LEU A 22 0.97 -2.34 -5.46
N ARG A 23 0.40 -3.42 -5.95
CA ARG A 23 -1.01 -3.45 -6.36
C ARG A 23 -1.94 -3.14 -5.20
N ILE A 24 -1.76 -3.81 -4.06
CA ILE A 24 -2.55 -3.56 -2.84
C ILE A 24 -2.43 -2.10 -2.41
N LEU A 25 -1.23 -1.53 -2.43
CA LEU A 25 -1.00 -0.13 -2.10
C LEU A 25 -1.75 0.82 -3.05
N LEU A 26 -1.73 0.55 -4.36
CA LEU A 26 -2.45 1.35 -5.34
C LEU A 26 -3.97 1.22 -5.20
N GLU A 27 -4.48 0.04 -4.84
CA GLU A 27 -5.89 -0.18 -4.53
C GLU A 27 -6.31 0.61 -3.28
N LEU A 28 -5.47 0.65 -2.23
CA LEU A 28 -5.69 1.47 -1.05
C LEU A 28 -5.69 2.97 -1.39
N PHE A 29 -4.79 3.44 -2.25
CA PHE A 29 -4.80 4.83 -2.71
C PHE A 29 -6.08 5.15 -3.47
N ASN A 30 -6.55 4.28 -4.36
CA ASN A 30 -7.82 4.47 -5.06
C ASN A 30 -9.01 4.55 -4.09
N ALA A 31 -9.05 3.69 -3.07
CA ALA A 31 -10.09 3.74 -2.05
C ALA A 31 -10.05 5.05 -1.24
N ALA A 32 -8.85 5.49 -0.81
CA ALA A 32 -8.65 6.72 -0.04
C ALA A 32 -8.90 8.00 -0.87
N LEU A 33 -8.70 7.94 -2.19
CA LEU A 33 -8.97 9.03 -3.14
C LEU A 33 -10.39 8.98 -3.71
N SER A 34 -11.24 8.05 -3.28
CA SER A 34 -12.66 8.03 -3.65
C SER A 34 -13.37 9.30 -3.15
N GLN A 35 -14.39 9.74 -3.88
CA GLN A 35 -15.08 11.02 -3.64
C GLN A 35 -15.50 11.23 -2.18
N ASN A 36 -15.96 10.18 -1.51
CA ASN A 36 -16.47 10.27 -0.13
C ASN A 36 -15.35 10.30 0.93
N VAL A 37 -14.18 9.76 0.61
CA VAL A 37 -13.05 9.59 1.55
C VAL A 37 -11.97 10.62 1.33
N LEU A 38 -11.81 11.09 0.09
CA LEU A 38 -10.77 12.02 -0.34
C LEU A 38 -10.74 13.32 0.48
N VAL A 39 -11.90 13.84 0.86
CA VAL A 39 -12.03 15.07 1.68
C VAL A 39 -11.35 14.95 3.04
N HIS A 40 -11.17 13.74 3.54
CA HIS A 40 -10.54 13.45 4.83
C HIS A 40 -9.04 13.14 4.72
N ASN A 41 -8.49 13.14 3.50
CA ASN A 41 -7.10 12.74 3.23
C ASN A 41 -6.30 13.78 2.43
N PRO A 42 -6.31 15.09 2.79
CA PRO A 42 -5.57 16.12 2.05
C PRO A 42 -4.06 15.90 2.07
N GLU A 43 -3.51 15.32 3.14
CA GLU A 43 -2.10 15.00 3.27
C GLU A 43 -1.66 13.89 2.32
N LEU A 44 -2.53 12.91 2.04
CA LEU A 44 -2.27 11.88 1.05
C LEU A 44 -2.20 12.49 -0.36
N ILE A 45 -3.13 13.40 -0.68
CA ILE A 45 -3.12 14.09 -1.97
C ILE A 45 -1.81 14.87 -2.13
N TYR A 46 -1.43 15.65 -1.10
CA TYR A 46 -0.16 16.37 -1.11
C TYR A 46 1.05 15.44 -1.32
N ALA A 47 1.11 14.32 -0.59
CA ALA A 47 2.18 13.35 -0.71
C ALA A 47 2.27 12.74 -2.11
N LEU A 48 1.14 12.40 -2.72
CA LEU A 48 1.08 11.84 -4.06
C LEU A 48 1.50 12.87 -5.11
N LEU A 49 1.05 14.12 -5.03
CA LEU A 49 1.49 15.22 -5.90
C LEU A 49 3.01 15.41 -5.82
N HIS A 50 3.56 15.36 -4.61
CA HIS A 50 5.01 15.51 -4.41
C HIS A 50 5.82 14.32 -4.93
N ARG A 51 5.21 13.13 -5.04
CA ARG A 51 5.83 11.87 -5.46
C ARG A 51 5.33 11.36 -6.82
N GLU A 52 4.64 12.17 -7.58
CA GLU A 52 4.06 11.81 -8.88
C GLU A 52 5.09 11.16 -9.82
N GLU A 53 6.30 11.71 -9.90
CA GLU A 53 7.39 11.17 -10.71
C GLU A 53 7.76 9.72 -10.36
N THR A 54 7.58 9.32 -9.10
CA THR A 54 7.88 7.95 -8.64
C THR A 54 6.87 6.93 -9.20
N LEU A 55 5.66 7.37 -9.54
CA LEU A 55 4.60 6.50 -10.07
C LEU A 55 4.70 6.30 -11.59
N LYS A 56 5.29 7.25 -12.32
CA LYS A 56 5.41 7.22 -13.79
C LYS A 56 5.98 5.93 -14.39
N PRO A 57 7.02 5.29 -13.82
CA PRO A 57 7.55 4.06 -14.39
C PRO A 57 6.53 2.91 -14.45
N PHE A 58 5.51 2.95 -13.57
CA PHE A 58 4.52 1.89 -13.44
C PHE A 58 3.28 2.10 -14.31
N GLU A 59 3.07 3.29 -14.89
CA GLU A 59 1.88 3.64 -15.69
C GLU A 59 1.67 2.73 -16.91
N LYS A 60 2.76 2.25 -17.50
CA LYS A 60 2.71 1.36 -18.68
C LYS A 60 2.55 -0.11 -18.33
N HIS A 61 2.63 -0.46 -17.05
CA HIS A 61 2.55 -1.84 -16.61
C HIS A 61 1.09 -2.29 -16.57
N ALA A 62 0.73 -3.36 -17.30
CA ALA A 62 -0.64 -3.80 -17.46
C ALA A 62 -1.41 -4.04 -16.14
N ARG A 63 -0.72 -4.48 -15.08
CA ARG A 63 -1.32 -4.75 -13.76
C ARG A 63 -1.68 -3.49 -12.97
N PHE A 64 -1.07 -2.34 -13.28
CA PHE A 64 -1.18 -1.11 -12.49
C PHE A 64 -1.84 0.02 -13.25
N LYS A 65 -1.92 -0.11 -14.58
CA LYS A 65 -2.38 0.94 -15.49
C LYS A 65 -3.71 1.56 -15.06
N GLU A 66 -4.75 0.75 -14.89
CA GLU A 66 -6.09 1.23 -14.53
C GLU A 66 -6.13 1.91 -13.16
N LEU A 67 -5.38 1.36 -12.19
CA LEU A 67 -5.26 1.94 -10.85
C LEU A 67 -4.58 3.31 -10.89
N LEU A 68 -3.52 3.43 -11.68
CA LEU A 68 -2.77 4.68 -11.83
C LEU A 68 -3.54 5.71 -12.67
N GLU A 69 -4.31 5.30 -13.67
CA GLU A 69 -5.17 6.20 -14.44
C GLU A 69 -6.20 6.90 -13.53
N ASN A 70 -6.81 6.19 -12.59
CA ASN A 70 -7.71 6.80 -11.61
C ASN A 70 -6.98 7.79 -10.70
N ILE A 71 -5.81 7.41 -10.17
CA ILE A 71 -4.99 8.29 -9.34
C ILE A 71 -4.62 9.56 -10.12
N ASN A 72 -4.19 9.41 -11.38
CA ASN A 72 -3.80 10.53 -12.23
C ASN A 72 -4.94 11.51 -12.48
N VAL A 73 -6.19 11.04 -12.63
CA VAL A 73 -7.36 11.93 -12.75
C VAL A 73 -7.47 12.86 -11.54
N VAL A 74 -7.24 12.32 -10.36
CA VAL A 74 -7.27 13.10 -9.11
C VAL A 74 -6.10 14.08 -9.08
N LEU A 75 -4.87 13.61 -9.34
CA LEU A 75 -3.67 14.45 -9.27
C LEU A 75 -3.71 15.60 -10.30
N VAL A 76 -4.16 15.34 -11.52
CA VAL A 76 -4.36 16.39 -12.55
C VAL A 76 -5.33 17.47 -12.05
N HIS A 77 -6.45 17.07 -11.46
CA HIS A 77 -7.41 18.04 -10.92
C HIS A 77 -6.77 18.95 -9.85
N PHE A 78 -6.05 18.37 -8.90
CA PHE A 78 -5.42 19.17 -7.85
C PHE A 78 -4.25 20.01 -8.34
N ASN A 79 -3.47 19.55 -9.32
CA ASN A 79 -2.46 20.36 -9.98
C ASN A 79 -3.10 21.58 -10.67
N GLU A 80 -4.20 21.39 -11.41
CA GLU A 80 -4.95 22.48 -12.06
C GLU A 80 -5.45 23.51 -11.04
N GLU A 81 -5.96 23.07 -9.89
CA GLU A 81 -6.43 23.94 -8.81
C GLU A 81 -5.29 24.74 -8.17
N ILE A 82 -4.14 24.09 -7.92
CA ILE A 82 -2.95 24.75 -7.39
C ILE A 82 -2.44 25.79 -8.38
N ASP A 83 -2.32 25.46 -9.67
CA ASP A 83 -1.88 26.35 -10.72
C ASP A 83 -2.83 27.55 -10.89
N ARG A 84 -4.12 27.31 -10.78
CA ARG A 84 -5.13 28.36 -10.79
C ARG A 84 -4.93 29.34 -9.65
N LYS A 85 -4.70 28.84 -8.45
CA LYS A 85 -4.46 29.66 -7.25
C LYS A 85 -3.14 30.41 -7.31
N GLN A 86 -2.10 29.81 -7.90
CA GLN A 86 -0.82 30.50 -8.14
C GLN A 86 -1.02 31.71 -9.06
N ARG A 87 -1.74 31.54 -10.16
CA ARG A 87 -2.04 32.63 -11.11
C ARG A 87 -2.91 33.72 -10.46
N GLU A 88 -3.95 33.33 -9.69
CA GLU A 88 -4.82 34.29 -9.01
C GLU A 88 -4.06 35.17 -8.00
N ARG A 89 -3.06 34.59 -7.30
CA ARG A 89 -2.28 35.30 -6.27
C ARG A 89 -1.00 35.95 -6.80
N GLY A 90 -0.61 35.69 -8.05
CA GLY A 90 0.65 36.15 -8.62
C GLY A 90 1.89 35.61 -7.92
N LEU A 91 1.79 34.39 -7.34
CA LEU A 91 2.86 33.75 -6.58
C LEU A 91 3.55 32.68 -7.43
N ASN A 92 4.86 32.57 -7.30
CA ASN A 92 5.62 31.50 -7.98
C ASN A 92 5.68 30.18 -7.19
N SER A 93 5.39 30.24 -5.89
CA SER A 93 5.36 29.05 -5.03
C SER A 93 4.49 29.28 -3.81
N PHE A 94 4.00 28.18 -3.24
CA PHE A 94 3.28 28.17 -1.98
C PHE A 94 4.12 27.51 -0.89
N SER A 95 3.87 27.89 0.37
CA SER A 95 4.34 27.12 1.51
C SER A 95 3.56 25.82 1.65
N ILE A 96 4.11 24.82 2.35
CA ILE A 96 3.41 23.53 2.59
C ILE A 96 2.03 23.75 3.26
N PRO A 97 1.90 24.60 4.31
CA PRO A 97 0.59 24.90 4.89
C PRO A 97 -0.41 25.51 3.90
N ASP A 98 0.05 26.41 3.01
CA ASP A 98 -0.83 27.00 1.98
C ASP A 98 -1.30 25.97 0.98
N LEU A 99 -0.40 25.09 0.52
CA LEU A 99 -0.74 23.99 -0.40
C LEU A 99 -1.77 23.05 0.25
N THR A 100 -1.56 22.63 1.48
CA THR A 100 -2.50 21.77 2.21
C THR A 100 -3.86 22.45 2.38
N ALA A 101 -3.88 23.75 2.66
CA ALA A 101 -5.14 24.52 2.75
C ALA A 101 -5.87 24.58 1.38
N ILE A 102 -5.15 24.80 0.28
CA ILE A 102 -5.72 24.80 -1.08
C ILE A 102 -6.31 23.43 -1.39
N ILE A 103 -5.56 22.34 -1.13
CA ILE A 103 -5.99 20.96 -1.36
C ILE A 103 -7.24 20.67 -0.54
N THR A 104 -7.26 21.03 0.74
CA THR A 104 -8.42 20.81 1.65
C THR A 104 -9.68 21.49 1.13
N ILE A 105 -9.55 22.72 0.62
CA ILE A 105 -10.69 23.45 0.06
C ILE A 105 -11.15 22.81 -1.25
N ALA A 106 -10.22 22.47 -2.15
CA ALA A 106 -10.54 21.83 -3.42
C ALA A 106 -11.16 20.44 -3.26
N ALA A 107 -10.72 19.68 -2.25
CA ALA A 107 -11.26 18.36 -1.94
C ALA A 107 -12.76 18.38 -1.60
N LYS A 108 -13.24 19.44 -0.95
CA LYS A 108 -14.67 19.59 -0.62
C LYS A 108 -15.58 19.78 -1.84
N SER A 109 -15.02 20.25 -2.93
CA SER A 109 -15.75 20.50 -4.20
C SER A 109 -15.42 19.45 -5.28
N TYR A 110 -14.57 18.48 -4.95
CA TYR A 110 -14.20 17.42 -5.89
C TYR A 110 -15.39 16.50 -6.18
N SER A 111 -15.74 16.35 -7.47
CA SER A 111 -16.89 15.55 -7.91
C SER A 111 -16.61 14.73 -9.18
N LYS A 112 -15.35 14.65 -9.61
CA LYS A 112 -15.00 13.86 -10.81
C LYS A 112 -15.14 12.37 -10.50
N PRO A 113 -15.86 11.58 -11.32
CA PRO A 113 -15.91 10.14 -11.16
C PRO A 113 -14.56 9.50 -11.51
N PRO A 114 -14.26 8.30 -10.98
CA PRO A 114 -13.11 7.53 -11.43
C PRO A 114 -13.29 7.11 -12.88
N LEU A 115 -12.18 6.87 -13.60
CA LEU A 115 -12.20 6.33 -14.98
C LEU A 115 -12.57 4.85 -14.98
N HIS A 116 -12.13 4.14 -13.96
CA HIS A 116 -12.33 2.70 -13.80
C HIS A 116 -12.99 2.42 -12.46
N ASP A 117 -14.05 1.63 -12.48
CA ASP A 117 -14.73 1.17 -11.26
C ASP A 117 -14.00 -0.04 -10.71
N PHE A 118 -13.56 0.07 -9.47
CA PHE A 118 -13.05 -1.07 -8.71
C PHE A 118 -14.10 -1.51 -7.69
N HIS A 119 -14.21 -2.82 -7.49
CA HIS A 119 -15.06 -3.33 -6.42
C HIS A 119 -14.59 -2.78 -5.08
N GLU A 120 -15.54 -2.29 -4.28
CA GLU A 120 -15.23 -1.88 -2.91
C GLU A 120 -14.50 -3.02 -2.20
N LEU A 121 -13.35 -2.70 -1.63
CA LEU A 121 -12.65 -3.61 -0.73
C LEU A 121 -13.52 -3.80 0.51
N LYS A 122 -14.38 -4.81 0.49
CA LYS A 122 -15.17 -5.19 1.66
C LYS A 122 -14.26 -6.00 2.57
N PHE A 123 -13.88 -5.41 3.68
CA PHE A 123 -13.25 -6.16 4.74
C PHE A 123 -14.34 -7.02 5.41
N ALA A 124 -14.30 -8.32 5.15
CA ALA A 124 -15.08 -9.30 5.89
C ALA A 124 -14.16 -9.88 6.96
N TYR A 125 -14.48 -9.64 8.23
CA TYR A 125 -13.85 -10.35 9.32
C TYR A 125 -14.52 -11.74 9.42
N GLU A 126 -13.75 -12.77 9.15
CA GLU A 126 -14.14 -14.14 9.46
C GLU A 126 -13.46 -14.52 10.76
N GLU A 127 -14.26 -14.86 11.77
CA GLU A 127 -13.73 -15.33 13.02
C GLU A 127 -13.13 -16.73 12.83
N GLU A 128 -11.91 -16.91 13.31
CA GLU A 128 -11.25 -18.22 13.23
C GLU A 128 -12.05 -19.25 14.03
N GLU A 129 -12.50 -20.32 13.37
CA GLU A 129 -13.31 -21.36 14.04
C GLU A 129 -12.53 -22.07 15.16
N ARG A 130 -11.22 -22.14 15.05
CA ARG A 130 -10.33 -22.75 16.05
C ARG A 130 -9.11 -21.89 16.31
N PRO A 131 -9.28 -20.79 17.04
CA PRO A 131 -8.19 -19.84 17.30
C PRO A 131 -6.99 -20.47 18.03
N GLU A 132 -7.22 -21.56 18.79
CA GLU A 132 -6.17 -22.31 19.43
C GLU A 132 -5.19 -22.96 18.45
N ASP A 133 -5.63 -23.38 17.27
CA ASP A 133 -4.75 -23.99 16.26
C ASP A 133 -3.77 -22.96 15.71
N PHE A 134 -4.15 -21.68 15.69
CA PHE A 134 -3.30 -20.57 15.27
C PHE A 134 -2.46 -20.03 16.43
N PHE A 135 -3.10 -19.72 17.57
CA PHE A 135 -2.43 -19.02 18.68
C PHE A 135 -1.52 -19.93 19.50
N THR A 136 -1.87 -21.20 19.67
CA THR A 136 -1.04 -22.13 20.47
C THR A 136 0.38 -22.29 19.92
N PRO A 137 0.60 -22.57 18.61
CA PRO A 137 1.94 -22.64 18.05
C PRO A 137 2.70 -21.32 18.15
N TYR A 138 1.99 -20.19 17.96
CA TYR A 138 2.58 -18.85 18.05
C TYR A 138 3.06 -18.53 19.47
N VAL A 139 2.22 -18.78 20.48
CA VAL A 139 2.59 -18.56 21.88
C VAL A 139 3.72 -19.51 22.28
N GLN A 140 3.69 -20.78 21.85
CA GLN A 140 4.78 -21.73 22.10
C GLN A 140 6.10 -21.23 21.49
N SER A 141 6.08 -20.72 20.25
CA SER A 141 7.26 -20.15 19.60
C SER A 141 7.82 -18.97 20.39
N LEU A 142 6.97 -18.05 20.83
CA LEU A 142 7.38 -16.91 21.66
C LEU A 142 7.97 -17.38 23.00
N CYS A 143 7.33 -18.34 23.69
CA CYS A 143 7.84 -18.88 24.95
C CYS A 143 9.21 -19.51 24.78
N LEU A 144 9.45 -20.25 23.69
CA LEU A 144 10.74 -20.88 23.42
C LEU A 144 11.80 -19.84 23.10
N GLU A 145 11.47 -18.80 22.30
CA GLU A 145 12.37 -17.73 21.94
C GLU A 145 12.84 -16.92 23.17
N PHE A 146 11.89 -16.56 24.05
CA PHE A 146 12.20 -15.76 25.24
C PHE A 146 12.69 -16.58 26.46
N SER A 147 12.53 -17.89 26.45
CA SER A 147 12.99 -18.74 27.55
C SER A 147 14.51 -18.93 27.61
N GLY A 148 15.24 -18.58 26.54
CA GLY A 148 16.68 -18.84 26.43
C GLY A 148 17.04 -20.33 26.35
N ILE A 149 16.05 -21.21 26.18
CA ILE A 149 16.28 -22.66 26.04
C ILE A 149 16.70 -22.92 24.59
N LEU A 150 17.95 -23.35 24.42
CA LEU A 150 18.45 -23.84 23.13
C LEU A 150 17.90 -25.24 22.89
N TRP A 151 16.85 -25.35 22.08
CA TRP A 151 16.31 -26.63 21.65
C TRP A 151 17.25 -27.30 20.65
N ASN A 152 17.81 -28.44 21.06
CA ASN A 152 18.52 -29.32 20.13
C ASN A 152 17.65 -30.57 19.88
N PRO A 153 16.96 -30.68 18.74
CA PRO A 153 16.08 -31.81 18.45
C PRO A 153 16.84 -33.16 18.42
N ASN A 154 18.14 -33.14 18.20
CA ASN A 154 18.98 -34.35 18.21
C ASN A 154 19.45 -34.76 19.59
N ALA A 155 19.24 -33.95 20.62
CA ALA A 155 19.63 -34.23 21.98
C ALA A 155 18.49 -34.75 22.88
N ILE A 156 17.26 -34.82 22.37
CA ILE A 156 16.08 -35.20 23.13
C ILE A 156 15.62 -36.58 22.68
N ALA A 157 15.93 -37.60 23.47
CA ALA A 157 15.27 -38.90 23.36
C ALA A 157 13.96 -38.86 24.17
N LEU A 158 12.82 -38.77 23.49
CA LEU A 158 11.51 -38.68 24.13
C LEU A 158 11.06 -39.97 24.82
N LEU A 159 11.59 -41.12 24.43
CA LEU A 159 11.32 -42.42 25.07
C LEU A 159 12.54 -43.34 24.92
N PRO A 160 12.94 -44.09 25.95
CA PRO A 160 13.91 -45.17 25.79
C PRO A 160 13.29 -46.25 24.91
N THR A 161 13.95 -46.56 23.80
CA THR A 161 13.61 -47.75 23.01
C THR A 161 13.95 -48.98 23.86
N THR A 162 12.93 -49.68 24.38
CA THR A 162 13.05 -51.01 24.94
C THR A 162 13.22 -52.06 23.88
#